data_4f5fe3fdafd06b0db037ad3cfec4ebb0
#
_entry.id   4f5fe3fdafd06b0db037ad3cfec4ebb0
#
_cell.length_a   1.000
_cell.length_b   1.000
_cell.length_c   1.000
_cell.angle_alpha   90.00
_cell.angle_beta   90.00
_cell.angle_gamma   90.00
#
_symmetry.space_group_name_H-M   'P 1'
#
loop_
_entity.id
_entity.type
_entity.pdbx_description
1 polymer ?
#
loop_
_entity_poly.entity_id
_entity_poly.type
_entity_poly.pdbx_seq_one_letter_code
_entity_poly.pdbx_strand_id
1 'polypeptide(L)'
;LVVRCIQAAQASHRVTRVVVSTDDDAIANVSRDAGADVVQRPKTIAGDSASSESALLHALDELAIPDQSPNGLEANLVFLQCTSPFTTGAEIDKVLAALDQPEINSSFAVAPWHGFLWRADGDGINHDPNSPRQRRQDLEPSYLETGAIYAMRTAHFRAVGQRFCPPWQPVVLANPGPEIDTPQDLALCRGLAVVLSS
;
A
#
# COMPACT_ATOMS: atom_id res chain seq x y z
N LEU A 1 13.29 1.26 -7.75
CA LEU A 1 12.19 1.17 -6.78
C LEU A 1 11.42 -0.14 -6.96
N VAL A 2 10.93 -0.46 -8.16
CA VAL A 2 10.10 -1.67 -8.40
C VAL A 2 10.76 -2.96 -7.89
N VAL A 3 12.07 -3.16 -8.10
CA VAL A 3 12.80 -4.34 -7.62
C VAL A 3 12.76 -4.47 -6.10
N ARG A 4 12.87 -3.38 -5.35
CA ARG A 4 12.73 -3.40 -3.89
C ARG A 4 11.33 -3.84 -3.45
N CYS A 5 10.31 -3.33 -4.14
CA CYS A 5 8.92 -3.69 -3.89
C CYS A 5 8.68 -5.19 -4.17
N ILE A 6 9.21 -5.71 -5.27
CA ILE A 6 9.17 -7.14 -5.61
C ILE A 6 9.85 -7.98 -4.52
N GLN A 7 11.06 -7.60 -4.10
CA GLN A 7 11.81 -8.30 -3.07
C GLN A 7 11.09 -8.31 -1.72
N ALA A 8 10.46 -7.18 -1.33
CA ALA A 8 9.64 -7.11 -0.13
C ALA A 8 8.43 -8.06 -0.20
N ALA A 9 7.75 -8.10 -1.36
CA ALA A 9 6.64 -9.02 -1.57
C ALA A 9 7.09 -10.49 -1.52
N GLN A 10 8.23 -10.83 -2.15
CA GLN A 10 8.80 -12.18 -2.12
C GLN A 10 9.28 -12.61 -0.73
N ALA A 11 9.66 -11.66 0.13
CA ALA A 11 10.05 -11.91 1.51
C ALA A 11 8.86 -12.11 2.47
N SER A 12 7.63 -11.83 2.03
CA SER A 12 6.41 -12.11 2.78
C SER A 12 6.13 -13.62 2.81
N HIS A 13 5.68 -14.14 3.96
CA HIS A 13 5.25 -15.54 4.11
C HIS A 13 3.82 -15.78 3.59
N ARG A 14 3.06 -14.72 3.34
CA ARG A 14 1.66 -14.79 2.92
C ARG A 14 1.45 -14.51 1.43
N VAL A 15 2.42 -13.90 0.77
CA VAL A 15 2.36 -13.62 -0.68
C VAL A 15 2.81 -14.87 -1.44
N THR A 16 1.95 -15.37 -2.32
CA THR A 16 2.22 -16.56 -3.14
C THR A 16 2.58 -16.23 -4.57
N ARG A 17 2.25 -15.02 -5.04
CA ARG A 17 2.49 -14.56 -6.40
C ARG A 17 2.72 -13.06 -6.42
N VAL A 18 3.73 -12.62 -7.18
CA VAL A 18 4.06 -11.20 -7.34
C VAL A 18 3.84 -10.81 -8.79
N VAL A 19 3.05 -9.76 -9.02
CA VAL A 19 2.68 -9.26 -10.34
C VAL A 19 3.00 -7.79 -10.46
N VAL A 20 3.61 -7.38 -11.56
CA VAL A 20 3.85 -5.97 -11.90
C VAL A 20 3.03 -5.61 -13.13
N SER A 21 2.13 -4.64 -12.98
CA SER A 21 1.37 -4.07 -14.09
C SER A 21 2.06 -2.79 -14.57
N THR A 22 2.55 -2.78 -15.81
CA THR A 22 3.28 -1.65 -16.41
C THR A 22 3.08 -1.57 -17.90
N ASP A 23 3.16 -0.37 -18.47
CA ASP A 23 3.21 -0.11 -19.92
C ASP A 23 4.64 0.17 -20.42
N ASP A 24 5.61 0.25 -19.50
CA ASP A 24 7.03 0.52 -19.78
C ASP A 24 7.82 -0.79 -19.92
N ASP A 25 8.48 -0.97 -21.06
CA ASP A 25 9.26 -2.18 -21.35
C ASP A 25 10.50 -2.33 -20.46
N ALA A 26 11.13 -1.22 -20.03
CA ALA A 26 12.29 -1.28 -19.14
C ALA A 26 11.86 -1.74 -17.74
N ILE A 27 10.74 -1.23 -17.23
CA ILE A 27 10.15 -1.69 -15.98
C ILE A 27 9.73 -3.15 -16.08
N ALA A 28 9.11 -3.56 -17.19
CA ALA A 28 8.70 -4.94 -17.44
C ALA A 28 9.91 -5.90 -17.39
N ASN A 29 11.00 -5.55 -18.05
CA ASN A 29 12.20 -6.40 -18.11
C ASN A 29 12.85 -6.56 -16.73
N VAL A 30 13.11 -5.46 -16.02
CA VAL A 30 13.71 -5.55 -14.66
C VAL A 30 12.79 -6.26 -13.66
N SER A 31 11.48 -6.22 -13.87
CA SER A 31 10.51 -6.93 -13.02
C SER A 31 10.55 -8.44 -13.26
N ARG A 32 10.65 -8.88 -14.53
CA ARG A 32 10.83 -10.30 -14.87
C ARG A 32 12.16 -10.83 -14.35
N ASP A 33 13.24 -10.06 -14.50
CA ASP A 33 14.57 -10.42 -13.99
C ASP A 33 14.56 -10.55 -12.46
N ALA A 34 13.72 -9.79 -11.78
CA ALA A 34 13.50 -9.89 -10.34
C ALA A 34 12.53 -11.01 -9.93
N GLY A 35 12.00 -11.80 -10.89
CA GLY A 35 11.14 -12.95 -10.62
C GLY A 35 9.66 -12.63 -10.42
N ALA A 36 9.18 -11.46 -10.86
CA ALA A 36 7.77 -11.14 -10.87
C ALA A 36 7.11 -11.49 -12.22
N ASP A 37 5.84 -11.86 -12.19
CA ASP A 37 5.00 -11.87 -13.37
C ASP A 37 4.75 -10.44 -13.85
N VAL A 38 4.61 -10.25 -15.16
CA VAL A 38 4.34 -8.93 -15.73
C VAL A 38 3.07 -8.96 -16.55
N VAL A 39 2.18 -8.03 -16.26
CA VAL A 39 1.00 -7.73 -17.05
C VAL A 39 1.25 -6.44 -17.83
N GLN A 40 1.15 -6.51 -19.14
CA GLN A 40 1.28 -5.33 -20.01
C GLN A 40 0.04 -4.47 -19.86
N ARG A 41 0.22 -3.26 -19.29
CA ARG A 41 -0.88 -2.33 -19.06
C ARG A 41 -1.25 -1.60 -20.35
N PRO A 42 -2.53 -1.59 -20.75
CA PRO A 42 -2.97 -0.81 -21.89
C PRO A 42 -2.76 0.70 -21.66
N LYS A 43 -2.37 1.42 -22.69
CA LYS A 43 -2.16 2.88 -22.63
C LYS A 43 -3.39 3.67 -22.15
N THR A 44 -4.58 3.13 -22.36
CA THR A 44 -5.84 3.73 -21.91
C THR A 44 -5.99 3.82 -20.40
N ILE A 45 -5.26 2.99 -19.66
CA ILE A 45 -5.23 2.96 -18.18
C ILE A 45 -3.81 3.16 -17.61
N ALA A 46 -2.91 3.77 -18.40
CA ALA A 46 -1.51 4.02 -18.00
C ALA A 46 -1.16 5.52 -17.92
N GLY A 47 -2.09 6.42 -18.25
CA GLY A 47 -1.86 7.86 -18.17
C GLY A 47 -1.91 8.39 -16.73
N ASP A 48 -1.47 9.65 -16.54
CA ASP A 48 -1.37 10.32 -15.22
C ASP A 48 -2.71 10.43 -14.47
N SER A 49 -3.84 10.35 -15.18
CA SER A 49 -5.18 10.37 -14.58
C SER A 49 -5.76 8.98 -14.33
N ALA A 50 -5.04 7.91 -14.68
CA ALA A 50 -5.51 6.55 -14.47
C ALA A 50 -5.42 6.15 -12.99
N SER A 51 -6.48 5.55 -12.44
CA SER A 51 -6.47 5.09 -11.07
C SER A 51 -5.62 3.81 -10.91
N SER A 52 -5.04 3.63 -9.75
CA SER A 52 -4.36 2.37 -9.42
C SER A 52 -5.34 1.18 -9.47
N GLU A 53 -6.59 1.40 -9.09
CA GLU A 53 -7.64 0.40 -9.07
C GLU A 53 -7.93 -0.16 -10.48
N SER A 54 -7.91 0.70 -11.50
CA SER A 54 -8.10 0.23 -12.89
C SER A 54 -6.97 -0.70 -13.35
N ALA A 55 -5.74 -0.43 -12.92
CA ALA A 55 -4.60 -1.30 -13.20
C ALA A 55 -4.67 -2.63 -12.44
N LEU A 56 -5.16 -2.61 -11.20
CA LEU A 56 -5.36 -3.81 -10.39
C LEU A 56 -6.45 -4.71 -10.98
N LEU A 57 -7.61 -4.14 -11.33
CA LEU A 57 -8.71 -4.88 -11.97
C LEU A 57 -8.24 -5.51 -13.30
N HIS A 58 -7.57 -4.73 -14.15
CA HIS A 58 -7.01 -5.24 -15.39
C HIS A 58 -6.05 -6.42 -15.16
N ALA A 59 -5.16 -6.32 -14.17
CA ALA A 59 -4.22 -7.39 -13.87
C ALA A 59 -4.92 -8.66 -13.35
N LEU A 60 -5.95 -8.52 -12.52
CA LEU A 60 -6.76 -9.65 -12.06
C LEU A 60 -7.47 -10.35 -13.22
N ASP A 61 -7.96 -9.60 -14.20
CA ASP A 61 -8.67 -10.13 -15.37
C ASP A 61 -7.71 -10.80 -16.36
N GLU A 62 -6.60 -10.14 -16.73
CA GLU A 62 -5.59 -10.70 -17.63
C GLU A 62 -4.98 -12.00 -17.12
N LEU A 63 -4.82 -12.12 -15.80
CA LEU A 63 -4.27 -13.32 -15.17
C LEU A 63 -5.34 -14.33 -14.78
N ALA A 64 -6.61 -14.06 -15.07
CA ALA A 64 -7.75 -14.89 -14.69
C ALA A 64 -7.70 -15.29 -13.20
N ILE A 65 -7.32 -14.35 -12.32
CA ILE A 65 -7.25 -14.60 -10.88
C ILE A 65 -8.66 -14.86 -10.35
N PRO A 66 -8.94 -16.04 -9.78
CA PRO A 66 -10.25 -16.34 -9.22
C PRO A 66 -10.48 -15.61 -7.90
N ASP A 67 -11.74 -15.41 -7.54
CA ASP A 67 -12.11 -14.85 -6.23
C ASP A 67 -11.87 -15.84 -5.07
N GLN A 68 -11.74 -17.12 -5.40
CA GLN A 68 -11.41 -18.19 -4.47
C GLN A 68 -10.24 -19.01 -4.99
N SER A 69 -9.37 -19.41 -4.10
CA SER A 69 -8.29 -20.35 -4.39
C SER A 69 -8.83 -21.77 -4.64
N PRO A 70 -8.05 -22.69 -5.23
CA PRO A 70 -8.48 -24.05 -5.52
C PRO A 70 -8.98 -24.87 -4.32
N ASN A 71 -8.56 -24.49 -3.11
CA ASN A 71 -9.00 -25.10 -1.84
C ASN A 71 -10.24 -24.41 -1.22
N GLY A 72 -10.91 -23.52 -1.97
CA GLY A 72 -12.15 -22.85 -1.54
C GLY A 72 -11.93 -21.67 -0.60
N LEU A 73 -10.70 -21.29 -0.28
CA LEU A 73 -10.41 -20.10 0.50
C LEU A 73 -10.54 -18.84 -0.39
N GLU A 74 -10.98 -17.75 0.19
CA GLU A 74 -11.00 -16.47 -0.52
C GLU A 74 -9.60 -16.04 -0.95
N ALA A 75 -9.49 -15.58 -2.18
CA ALA A 75 -8.26 -14.99 -2.68
C ALA A 75 -8.12 -13.55 -2.13
N ASN A 76 -6.91 -13.20 -1.72
CA ASN A 76 -6.58 -11.86 -1.27
C ASN A 76 -5.65 -11.19 -2.28
N LEU A 77 -5.88 -9.91 -2.51
CA LEU A 77 -5.04 -9.02 -3.29
C LEU A 77 -4.28 -8.11 -2.31
N VAL A 78 -2.95 -8.03 -2.43
CA VAL A 78 -2.17 -6.99 -1.78
C VAL A 78 -1.61 -6.04 -2.83
N PHE A 79 -1.90 -4.75 -2.68
CA PHE A 79 -1.39 -3.67 -3.50
C PHE A 79 -0.25 -2.97 -2.74
N LEU A 80 0.92 -2.90 -3.39
CA LEU A 80 2.11 -2.24 -2.89
C LEU A 80 2.44 -1.05 -3.78
N GLN A 81 2.75 0.10 -3.19
CA GLN A 81 3.21 1.26 -3.93
C GLN A 81 4.75 1.32 -3.93
N CYS A 82 5.33 1.40 -5.12
CA CYS A 82 6.80 1.46 -5.28
C CYS A 82 7.43 2.74 -4.72
N THR A 83 6.62 3.75 -4.40
CA THR A 83 7.02 4.98 -3.72
C THR A 83 7.40 4.78 -2.26
N SER A 84 7.11 3.61 -1.68
CA SER A 84 7.47 3.23 -0.30
C SER A 84 8.61 2.17 -0.30
N PRO A 85 9.86 2.58 -0.56
CA PRO A 85 10.98 1.67 -0.88
C PRO A 85 11.52 0.87 0.31
N PHE A 86 11.06 1.15 1.53
CA PHE A 86 11.49 0.49 2.76
C PHE A 86 10.45 -0.49 3.32
N THR A 87 9.37 -0.71 2.60
CA THR A 87 8.38 -1.75 2.93
C THR A 87 9.06 -3.12 3.07
N THR A 88 8.68 -3.87 4.09
CA THR A 88 9.23 -5.20 4.41
C THR A 88 8.18 -6.29 4.25
N GLY A 89 8.61 -7.55 4.04
CA GLY A 89 7.73 -8.70 4.00
C GLY A 89 6.93 -8.90 5.30
N ALA A 90 7.53 -8.62 6.45
CA ALA A 90 6.86 -8.70 7.75
C ALA A 90 5.73 -7.66 7.91
N GLU A 91 5.89 -6.46 7.37
CA GLU A 91 4.83 -5.45 7.34
C GLU A 91 3.69 -5.85 6.41
N ILE A 92 4.01 -6.44 5.25
CA ILE A 92 3.02 -7.01 4.33
C ILE A 92 2.23 -8.11 5.03
N ASP A 93 2.91 -9.05 5.70
CA ASP A 93 2.27 -10.12 6.46
C ASP A 93 1.34 -9.59 7.55
N LYS A 94 1.76 -8.54 8.25
CA LYS A 94 0.96 -7.90 9.30
C LYS A 94 -0.33 -7.28 8.76
N VAL A 95 -0.27 -6.61 7.60
CA VAL A 95 -1.45 -6.02 6.96
C VAL A 95 -2.37 -7.10 6.44
N LEU A 96 -1.84 -8.15 5.79
CA LEU A 96 -2.62 -9.30 5.31
C LEU A 96 -3.29 -10.08 6.45
N ALA A 97 -2.66 -10.14 7.64
CA ALA A 97 -3.21 -10.87 8.80
C ALA A 97 -4.54 -10.27 9.32
N ALA A 98 -4.82 -8.99 9.05
CA ALA A 98 -6.11 -8.40 9.39
C ALA A 98 -7.28 -9.06 8.64
N LEU A 99 -7.04 -9.60 7.44
CA LEU A 99 -8.03 -10.33 6.66
C LEU A 99 -8.31 -11.75 7.18
N ASP A 100 -7.59 -12.22 8.21
CA ASP A 100 -7.92 -13.49 8.89
C ASP A 100 -9.24 -13.36 9.69
N GLN A 101 -9.67 -12.13 9.98
CA GLN A 101 -10.98 -11.82 10.56
C GLN A 101 -12.04 -11.85 9.43
N PRO A 102 -13.03 -12.75 9.50
CA PRO A 102 -13.99 -12.97 8.39
C PRO A 102 -14.81 -11.74 8.00
N GLU A 103 -15.02 -10.83 8.95
CA GLU A 103 -15.79 -9.60 8.75
C GLU A 103 -14.98 -8.49 8.04
N ILE A 104 -13.66 -8.57 8.02
CA ILE A 104 -12.82 -7.53 7.41
C ILE A 104 -12.61 -7.80 5.92
N ASN A 105 -12.97 -6.85 5.08
CA ASN A 105 -12.86 -6.95 3.62
C ASN A 105 -11.63 -6.24 3.05
N SER A 106 -11.09 -5.26 3.76
CA SER A 106 -9.81 -4.63 3.41
C SER A 106 -9.04 -4.15 4.64
N SER A 107 -7.73 -4.04 4.49
CA SER A 107 -6.84 -3.49 5.51
C SER A 107 -5.74 -2.67 4.85
N PHE A 108 -5.18 -1.73 5.59
CA PHE A 108 -4.16 -0.83 5.07
C PHE A 108 -3.21 -0.36 6.15
N ALA A 109 -1.99 -0.03 5.74
CA ALA A 109 -0.94 0.40 6.64
C ALA A 109 -1.11 1.86 7.07
N VAL A 110 -0.99 2.11 8.38
CA VAL A 110 -0.99 3.45 8.97
C VAL A 110 0.17 3.63 9.95
N ALA A 111 0.62 4.87 10.12
CA ALA A 111 1.62 5.26 11.11
C ALA A 111 0.97 6.07 12.24
N PRO A 112 1.44 5.99 13.50
CA PRO A 112 1.01 6.88 14.56
C PRO A 112 1.31 8.35 14.19
N TRP A 113 0.32 9.21 14.36
CA TRP A 113 0.46 10.63 14.11
C TRP A 113 0.25 11.43 15.40
N HIS A 114 1.17 12.35 15.70
CA HIS A 114 1.15 13.16 16.91
C HIS A 114 1.14 14.67 16.62
N GLY A 115 0.89 15.07 15.37
CA GLY A 115 0.84 16.47 14.97
C GLY A 115 -0.53 17.11 15.19
N PHE A 116 -0.55 18.44 15.33
CA PHE A 116 -1.77 19.22 15.24
C PHE A 116 -2.07 19.54 13.79
N LEU A 117 -3.24 19.16 13.32
CA LEU A 117 -3.69 19.36 11.95
C LEU A 117 -4.64 20.55 11.88
N TRP A 118 -4.48 21.38 10.85
CA TRP A 118 -5.25 22.57 10.59
C TRP A 118 -5.87 22.55 9.20
N ARG A 119 -7.06 23.11 9.05
CA ARG A 119 -7.65 23.45 7.76
C ARG A 119 -7.09 24.77 7.27
N ALA A 120 -7.24 25.03 5.96
CA ALA A 120 -6.77 26.27 5.34
C ALA A 120 -7.53 27.52 5.83
N ASP A 121 -8.74 27.35 6.33
CA ASP A 121 -9.57 28.41 6.92
C ASP A 121 -9.18 28.75 8.37
N GLY A 122 -8.25 28.01 8.99
CA GLY A 122 -7.76 28.22 10.34
C GLY A 122 -8.43 27.35 11.41
N ASP A 123 -9.36 26.48 11.03
CA ASP A 123 -9.95 25.53 11.97
C ASP A 123 -9.02 24.35 12.26
N GLY A 124 -9.03 23.87 13.50
CA GLY A 124 -8.34 22.64 13.90
C GLY A 124 -9.07 21.40 13.39
N ILE A 125 -8.30 20.37 12.95
CA ILE A 125 -8.88 19.09 12.51
C ILE A 125 -8.98 18.12 13.69
N ASN A 126 -7.90 17.98 14.44
CA ASN A 126 -7.79 17.04 15.57
C ASN A 126 -7.60 17.75 16.93
N HIS A 127 -7.92 19.03 17.02
CA HIS A 127 -7.87 19.82 18.23
C HIS A 127 -8.81 21.04 18.10
N ASP A 128 -9.21 21.60 19.24
CA ASP A 128 -9.97 22.87 19.27
C ASP A 128 -9.00 24.04 19.50
N PRO A 129 -8.84 24.97 18.53
CA PRO A 129 -7.94 26.11 18.67
C PRO A 129 -8.41 27.13 19.72
N ASN A 130 -9.69 27.11 20.15
CA ASN A 130 -10.26 28.00 21.15
C ASN A 130 -10.13 27.47 22.59
N SER A 131 -9.70 26.20 22.73
CA SER A 131 -9.46 25.56 24.01
C SER A 131 -7.97 25.66 24.42
N PRO A 132 -7.63 25.55 25.74
CA PRO A 132 -6.24 25.44 26.15
C PRO A 132 -5.50 24.36 25.41
N ARG A 133 -4.31 24.68 24.85
CA ARG A 133 -3.53 23.74 24.04
C ARG A 133 -3.19 22.49 24.85
N GLN A 134 -3.67 21.35 24.37
CA GLN A 134 -3.33 20.05 24.93
C GLN A 134 -1.87 19.68 24.63
N ARG A 135 -1.29 18.83 25.48
CA ARG A 135 0.00 18.21 25.16
C ARG A 135 -0.22 17.14 24.08
N ARG A 136 0.77 16.89 23.23
CA ARG A 136 0.67 15.90 22.14
C ARG A 136 0.27 14.50 22.62
N GLN A 137 0.75 14.10 23.79
CA GLN A 137 0.44 12.81 24.40
C GLN A 137 -0.99 12.69 24.98
N ASP A 138 -1.69 13.81 25.11
CA ASP A 138 -3.06 13.86 25.65
C ASP A 138 -4.10 13.96 24.51
N LEU A 139 -3.64 14.07 23.24
CA LEU A 139 -4.51 14.01 22.08
C LEU A 139 -5.03 12.58 21.87
N GLU A 140 -6.24 12.47 21.35
CA GLU A 140 -6.74 11.17 20.89
C GLU A 140 -5.77 10.58 19.84
N PRO A 141 -5.51 9.26 19.89
CA PRO A 141 -4.66 8.61 18.91
C PRO A 141 -5.16 8.87 17.49
N SER A 142 -4.29 9.44 16.68
CA SER A 142 -4.53 9.67 15.25
C SER A 142 -3.50 8.91 14.43
N TYR A 143 -3.84 8.57 13.21
CA TYR A 143 -2.98 7.82 12.33
C TYR A 143 -2.90 8.49 10.97
N LEU A 144 -1.72 8.41 10.37
CA LEU A 144 -1.47 8.80 8.98
C LEU A 144 -1.45 7.54 8.11
N GLU A 145 -2.18 7.54 7.03
CA GLU A 145 -2.07 6.52 5.99
C GLU A 145 -0.67 6.57 5.38
N THR A 146 -0.01 5.41 5.26
CA THR A 146 1.39 5.37 4.79
C THR A 146 1.52 5.29 3.27
N GLY A 147 0.43 5.09 2.53
CA GLY A 147 0.50 4.86 1.09
C GLY A 147 1.12 3.52 0.67
N ALA A 148 1.75 2.78 1.57
CA ALA A 148 2.63 1.68 1.23
C ALA A 148 1.93 0.35 0.88
N ILE A 149 0.96 -0.08 1.71
CA ILE A 149 0.39 -1.43 1.68
C ILE A 149 -1.13 -1.35 1.85
N TYR A 150 -1.85 -1.97 0.92
CA TYR A 150 -3.31 -2.17 0.97
C TYR A 150 -3.61 -3.63 0.68
N ALA A 151 -4.39 -4.29 1.53
CA ALA A 151 -4.82 -5.66 1.32
C ALA A 151 -6.35 -5.72 1.23
N MET A 152 -6.87 -6.50 0.31
CA MET A 152 -8.31 -6.58 0.01
C MET A 152 -8.68 -8.02 -0.30
N ARG A 153 -9.89 -8.43 0.08
CA ARG A 153 -10.50 -9.63 -0.48
C ARG A 153 -10.79 -9.40 -1.95
N THR A 154 -10.32 -10.28 -2.82
CA THR A 154 -10.41 -10.08 -4.29
C THR A 154 -11.86 -9.93 -4.76
N ALA A 155 -12.78 -10.75 -4.25
CA ALA A 155 -14.20 -10.66 -4.58
C ALA A 155 -14.81 -9.29 -4.23
N HIS A 156 -14.50 -8.77 -3.03
CA HIS A 156 -14.99 -7.47 -2.58
C HIS A 156 -14.37 -6.31 -3.38
N PHE A 157 -13.07 -6.41 -3.68
CA PHE A 157 -12.39 -5.41 -4.52
C PHE A 157 -13.01 -5.34 -5.92
N ARG A 158 -13.30 -6.48 -6.55
CA ARG A 158 -13.99 -6.51 -7.85
C ARG A 158 -15.38 -5.89 -7.79
N ALA A 159 -16.13 -6.15 -6.72
CA ALA A 159 -17.49 -5.63 -6.55
C ALA A 159 -17.53 -4.11 -6.31
N VAL A 160 -16.55 -3.56 -5.55
CA VAL A 160 -16.54 -2.14 -5.14
C VAL A 160 -15.68 -1.30 -6.09
N GLY A 161 -14.61 -1.85 -6.67
CA GLY A 161 -13.67 -1.13 -7.53
C GLY A 161 -12.80 -0.11 -6.79
N GLN A 162 -12.67 -0.23 -5.47
CA GLN A 162 -11.90 0.67 -4.62
C GLN A 162 -11.11 -0.12 -3.58
N ARG A 163 -9.92 0.40 -3.18
CA ARG A 163 -9.06 -0.25 -2.18
C ARG A 163 -9.66 -0.28 -0.77
N PHE A 164 -10.56 0.62 -0.46
CA PHE A 164 -11.30 0.63 0.81
C PHE A 164 -12.63 -0.11 0.64
N CYS A 165 -12.61 -1.42 0.86
CA CYS A 165 -13.79 -2.29 0.85
C CYS A 165 -14.31 -2.44 2.28
N PRO A 166 -15.47 -1.85 2.64
CA PRO A 166 -15.97 -1.93 4.01
C PRO A 166 -16.44 -3.36 4.38
N PRO A 167 -16.32 -3.78 5.65
CA PRO A 167 -15.55 -3.15 6.73
C PRO A 167 -14.04 -3.23 6.49
N TRP A 168 -13.34 -2.17 6.89
CA TRP A 168 -11.87 -2.11 6.76
C TRP A 168 -11.19 -1.97 8.11
N GLN A 169 -9.89 -2.33 8.17
CA GLN A 169 -9.08 -2.23 9.37
C GLN A 169 -7.76 -1.50 9.08
N PRO A 170 -7.49 -0.35 9.71
CA PRO A 170 -6.15 0.23 9.70
C PRO A 170 -5.20 -0.64 10.53
N VAL A 171 -4.00 -0.88 10.02
CA VAL A 171 -2.95 -1.67 10.66
C VAL A 171 -1.77 -0.77 10.99
N VAL A 172 -1.53 -0.57 12.28
CA VAL A 172 -0.49 0.35 12.75
C VAL A 172 0.90 -0.27 12.53
N LEU A 173 1.73 0.39 11.72
CA LEU A 173 3.16 0.12 11.60
C LEU A 173 3.91 1.08 12.52
N ALA A 174 4.87 0.55 13.31
CA ALA A 174 5.55 1.35 14.34
C ALA A 174 6.47 2.40 13.71
N ASN A 175 7.21 2.04 12.68
CA ASN A 175 8.20 2.87 12.02
C ASN A 175 8.20 2.62 10.50
N PRO A 176 7.13 2.97 9.77
CA PRO A 176 7.15 2.86 8.31
C PRO A 176 8.22 3.80 7.75
N GLY A 177 8.88 3.35 6.69
CA GLY A 177 9.84 4.19 5.98
C GLY A 177 9.17 5.39 5.32
N PRO A 178 9.96 6.40 4.89
CA PRO A 178 9.42 7.54 4.16
C PRO A 178 8.90 7.14 2.78
N GLU A 179 7.88 7.84 2.33
CA GLU A 179 7.35 7.78 0.97
C GLU A 179 8.09 8.74 0.04
N ILE A 180 8.12 8.44 -1.26
CA ILE A 180 8.78 9.26 -2.29
C ILE A 180 7.71 9.94 -3.14
N ASP A 181 7.37 11.17 -2.82
CA ASP A 181 6.47 12.02 -3.60
C ASP A 181 7.22 13.13 -4.33
N THR A 182 8.40 13.50 -3.84
CA THR A 182 9.20 14.59 -4.36
C THR A 182 10.64 14.16 -4.63
N PRO A 183 11.42 14.93 -5.44
CA PRO A 183 12.85 14.71 -5.60
C PRO A 183 13.63 14.77 -4.28
N GLN A 184 13.17 15.57 -3.31
CA GLN A 184 13.76 15.68 -1.97
C GLN A 184 13.57 14.38 -1.18
N ASP A 185 12.39 13.77 -1.25
CA ASP A 185 12.12 12.47 -0.61
C ASP A 185 13.01 11.38 -1.20
N LEU A 186 13.20 11.40 -2.53
CA LEU A 186 14.10 10.47 -3.19
C LEU A 186 15.54 10.63 -2.70
N ALA A 187 16.01 11.87 -2.50
CA ALA A 187 17.35 12.12 -1.97
C ALA A 187 17.49 11.64 -0.53
N LEU A 188 16.47 11.87 0.31
CA LEU A 188 16.37 11.34 1.67
C LEU A 188 16.42 9.81 1.70
N CYS A 189 15.60 9.16 0.88
CA CYS A 189 15.53 7.71 0.80
C CYS A 189 16.86 7.09 0.33
N ARG A 190 17.59 7.75 -0.59
CA ARG A 190 18.94 7.32 -1.00
C ARG A 190 19.93 7.37 0.16
N GLY A 191 19.93 8.45 0.95
CA GLY A 191 20.75 8.56 2.16
C GLY A 191 20.45 7.48 3.19
N LEU A 192 19.16 7.25 3.48
CA LEU A 192 18.72 6.20 4.41
C LEU A 192 19.12 4.80 3.92
N ALA A 193 19.01 4.52 2.64
CA ALA A 193 19.39 3.23 2.08
C ALA A 193 20.86 2.90 2.31
N VAL A 194 21.77 3.88 2.27
CA VAL A 194 23.19 3.69 2.57
C VAL A 194 23.40 3.32 4.05
N VAL A 195 22.71 4.03 4.96
CA VAL A 195 22.83 3.79 6.40
C VAL A 195 22.28 2.41 6.80
N LEU A 196 21.19 1.97 6.19
CA LEU A 196 20.57 0.68 6.49
C LEU A 196 21.28 -0.51 5.84
N SER A 197 22.23 -0.27 4.92
CA SER A 197 23.03 -1.31 4.25
C SER A 197 24.41 -1.48 4.88
N SER A 198 24.81 -0.60 5.81
CA SER A 198 26.06 -0.64 6.57
C SER A 198 25.90 -1.37 7.90
#